data_085e3cb1f95630d3e6f5076eeaaa9b20
#
_entry.id   085e3cb1f95630d3e6f5076eeaaa9b20
#
_cell.length_a   1.000
_cell.length_b   1.000
_cell.length_c   1.000
_cell.angle_alpha   90.00
_cell.angle_beta   90.00
_cell.angle_gamma   90.00
#
_symmetry.space_group_name_H-M   'P 1'
#
loop_
_entity.id
_entity.type
_entity.pdbx_description
1 polymer ?
#
loop_
_entity_poly.entity_id
_entity_poly.type
_entity_poly.pdbx_seq_one_letter_code
_entity_poly.pdbx_strand_id
1 'polypeptide(L)'
;MKLPEELERFLGTGDLIDRSGHSPAKVYEAPTGYFVKCDEIGELAREYQMTKLFHGLGAGAEAVRYLTLDRDYLVTRKVPGQDLTKDLSDPIHVCHVLADALRKLHAQPVDGSIPVSSRYARYQASAAGPFSDGWYDPSVYMDGYRLSSRQEAWEIMQSSKHLLRCDTLIHGDACLPNVMEEHGAFRAFIDVSMGGIGDRHIDLYWALWSLQYNLNTDAYADVFLDRYGRENIREDMFKVIAAFEAFG
;
A
#
# COMPACT_ATOMS: atom_id res chain seq x y z
N MET A 1 -2.55 -16.06 -20.78
CA MET A 1 -3.78 -15.31 -21.13
C MET A 1 -3.53 -14.62 -22.46
N LYS A 2 -4.53 -14.57 -23.35
CA LYS A 2 -4.43 -13.77 -24.57
C LYS A 2 -4.94 -12.37 -24.25
N LEU A 3 -4.11 -11.34 -24.48
CA LEU A 3 -4.53 -9.95 -24.31
C LEU A 3 -5.40 -9.50 -25.51
N PRO A 4 -6.20 -8.45 -25.34
CA PRO A 4 -6.86 -7.79 -26.47
C PRO A 4 -5.85 -7.34 -27.54
N GLU A 5 -6.22 -7.44 -28.80
CA GLU A 5 -5.33 -7.13 -29.95
C GLU A 5 -4.74 -5.71 -29.88
N GLU A 6 -5.50 -4.76 -29.34
CA GLU A 6 -5.04 -3.39 -29.14
C GLU A 6 -3.86 -3.32 -28.15
N LEU A 7 -3.91 -4.11 -27.07
CA LEU A 7 -2.83 -4.18 -26.08
C LEU A 7 -1.64 -4.96 -26.63
N GLU A 8 -1.87 -6.06 -27.36
CA GLU A 8 -0.79 -6.82 -27.99
C GLU A 8 0.00 -5.93 -28.97
N ARG A 9 -0.69 -5.13 -29.78
CA ARG A 9 -0.03 -4.16 -30.69
C ARG A 9 0.76 -3.08 -29.93
N PHE A 10 0.23 -2.60 -28.80
CA PHE A 10 0.88 -1.57 -28.01
C PHE A 10 2.12 -2.10 -27.27
N LEU A 11 2.02 -3.28 -26.67
CA LEU A 11 3.09 -3.90 -25.88
C LEU A 11 4.20 -4.51 -26.73
N GLY A 12 3.95 -4.71 -28.04
CA GLY A 12 4.88 -5.34 -28.96
C GLY A 12 4.88 -6.86 -28.88
N THR A 13 5.73 -7.48 -29.69
CA THR A 13 5.88 -8.94 -29.74
C THR A 13 6.83 -9.42 -28.66
N GLY A 14 6.41 -10.43 -27.91
CA GLY A 14 7.23 -11.10 -26.89
C GLY A 14 6.35 -11.79 -25.85
N ASP A 15 6.94 -12.76 -25.16
CA ASP A 15 6.23 -13.48 -24.11
C ASP A 15 6.07 -12.61 -22.87
N LEU A 16 4.85 -12.57 -22.35
CA LEU A 16 4.54 -11.93 -21.08
C LEU A 16 4.99 -12.81 -19.93
N ILE A 17 5.64 -12.20 -18.95
CA ILE A 17 6.01 -12.89 -17.71
C ILE A 17 4.92 -12.67 -16.67
N ASP A 18 4.35 -13.74 -16.13
CA ASP A 18 3.36 -13.63 -15.05
C ASP A 18 4.07 -13.16 -13.76
N ARG A 19 3.58 -12.06 -13.21
CA ARG A 19 4.01 -11.43 -11.97
C ARG A 19 2.87 -11.30 -10.96
N SER A 20 1.80 -12.07 -11.15
CA SER A 20 0.62 -12.02 -10.27
C SER A 20 1.00 -12.36 -8.83
N GLY A 21 0.52 -11.57 -7.89
CA GLY A 21 0.69 -11.78 -6.46
C GLY A 21 -0.49 -12.56 -5.84
N HIS A 22 -0.85 -12.19 -4.62
CA HIS A 22 -1.93 -12.86 -3.86
C HIS A 22 -3.33 -12.30 -4.19
N SER A 23 -3.42 -11.14 -4.85
CA SER A 23 -4.70 -10.54 -5.24
C SER A 23 -5.36 -11.31 -6.40
N PRO A 24 -6.70 -11.18 -6.60
CA PRO A 24 -7.40 -11.76 -7.74
C PRO A 24 -6.89 -11.24 -9.10
N ALA A 25 -6.41 -9.99 -9.13
CA ALA A 25 -5.88 -9.35 -10.31
C ALA A 25 -4.69 -10.11 -10.90
N LYS A 26 -4.62 -10.20 -12.21
CA LYS A 26 -3.46 -10.74 -12.93
C LYS A 26 -2.54 -9.63 -13.36
N VAL A 27 -1.24 -9.82 -13.15
CA VAL A 27 -0.18 -8.87 -13.50
C VAL A 27 0.82 -9.53 -14.42
N TYR A 28 1.10 -8.89 -15.54
CA TYR A 28 2.06 -9.37 -16.53
C TYR A 28 3.12 -8.31 -16.81
N GLU A 29 4.37 -8.73 -16.87
CA GLU A 29 5.49 -7.91 -17.32
C GLU A 29 5.74 -8.16 -18.81
N ALA A 30 5.72 -7.09 -19.60
CA ALA A 30 6.05 -7.11 -21.02
C ALA A 30 7.55 -6.83 -21.23
N PRO A 31 8.21 -7.49 -22.22
CA PRO A 31 9.63 -7.25 -22.54
C PRO A 31 9.95 -5.80 -22.90
N THR A 32 8.94 -5.06 -23.35
CA THR A 32 9.03 -3.64 -23.73
C THR A 32 9.05 -2.66 -22.57
N GLY A 33 9.11 -3.15 -21.33
CA GLY A 33 9.21 -2.30 -20.14
C GLY A 33 7.87 -1.75 -19.65
N TYR A 34 6.81 -2.53 -19.81
CA TYR A 34 5.49 -2.24 -19.27
C TYR A 34 4.98 -3.36 -18.37
N PHE A 35 4.13 -3.00 -17.42
CA PHE A 35 3.28 -3.95 -16.70
C PHE A 35 1.85 -3.79 -17.16
N VAL A 36 1.14 -4.91 -17.25
CA VAL A 36 -0.31 -4.95 -17.52
C VAL A 36 -0.97 -5.64 -16.35
N LYS A 37 -1.79 -4.89 -15.62
CA LYS A 37 -2.69 -5.45 -14.60
C LYS A 37 -4.07 -5.61 -15.22
N CYS A 38 -4.72 -6.74 -14.98
CA CYS A 38 -6.08 -7.00 -15.47
C CYS A 38 -6.95 -7.61 -14.36
N ASP A 39 -8.19 -7.13 -14.29
CA ASP A 39 -9.17 -7.55 -13.31
C ASP A 39 -10.59 -7.44 -13.90
N GLU A 40 -11.61 -7.75 -13.10
CA GLU A 40 -13.00 -7.55 -13.49
C GLU A 40 -13.30 -6.07 -13.78
N ILE A 41 -14.36 -5.83 -14.56
CA ILE A 41 -14.75 -4.47 -14.97
C ILE A 41 -15.09 -3.63 -13.73
N GLY A 42 -14.44 -2.47 -13.61
CA GLY A 42 -14.61 -1.51 -12.52
C GLY A 42 -13.54 -1.62 -11.42
N GLU A 43 -12.87 -2.77 -11.28
CA GLU A 43 -11.94 -3.03 -10.17
C GLU A 43 -10.62 -2.22 -10.27
N LEU A 44 -10.17 -1.89 -11.49
CA LEU A 44 -8.93 -1.13 -11.68
C LEU A 44 -9.13 0.39 -11.85
N ALA A 45 -10.37 0.88 -11.89
CA ALA A 45 -10.66 2.30 -12.10
C ALA A 45 -10.03 3.19 -11.01
N ARG A 46 -10.14 2.76 -9.73
CA ARG A 46 -9.53 3.46 -8.61
C ARG A 46 -8.00 3.42 -8.67
N GLU A 47 -7.43 2.25 -8.93
CA GLU A 47 -5.98 2.11 -9.03
C GLU A 47 -5.42 2.99 -10.15
N TYR A 48 -6.09 3.08 -11.28
CA TYR A 48 -5.71 4.01 -12.35
C TYR A 48 -5.70 5.47 -11.88
N GLN A 49 -6.73 5.91 -11.16
CA GLN A 49 -6.79 7.27 -10.63
C GLN A 49 -5.65 7.55 -9.64
N MET A 50 -5.41 6.63 -8.71
CA MET A 50 -4.34 6.77 -7.72
C MET A 50 -2.96 6.70 -8.35
N THR A 51 -2.74 5.82 -9.35
CA THR A 51 -1.48 5.74 -10.09
C THR A 51 -1.17 7.07 -10.78
N LYS A 52 -2.16 7.71 -11.40
CA LYS A 52 -1.98 9.06 -11.99
C LYS A 52 -1.64 10.11 -10.94
N LEU A 53 -2.32 10.09 -9.79
CA LEU A 53 -2.04 11.02 -8.70
C LEU A 53 -0.60 10.86 -8.21
N PHE A 54 -0.19 9.66 -7.85
CA PHE A 54 1.16 9.39 -7.35
C PHE A 54 2.24 9.70 -8.40
N HIS A 55 1.98 9.40 -9.68
CA HIS A 55 2.88 9.81 -10.76
C HIS A 55 3.00 11.32 -10.88
N GLY A 56 1.89 12.05 -10.79
CA GLY A 56 1.89 13.53 -10.82
C GLY A 56 2.67 14.16 -9.67
N LEU A 57 2.77 13.48 -8.54
CA LEU A 57 3.59 13.88 -7.38
C LEU A 57 5.08 13.45 -7.52
N GLY A 58 5.45 12.78 -8.61
CA GLY A 58 6.78 12.21 -8.80
C GLY A 58 7.08 11.02 -7.86
N ALA A 59 6.05 10.38 -7.33
CA ALA A 59 6.15 9.32 -6.34
C ALA A 59 5.53 7.98 -6.79
N GLY A 60 5.13 7.83 -8.04
CA GLY A 60 4.48 6.63 -8.55
C GLY A 60 4.83 6.29 -9.99
N ALA A 61 4.48 5.08 -10.43
CA ALA A 61 4.61 4.64 -11.81
C ALA A 61 3.76 5.50 -12.76
N GLU A 62 4.17 5.60 -14.02
CA GLU A 62 3.37 6.23 -15.07
C GLU A 62 2.23 5.31 -15.50
N ALA A 63 0.98 5.75 -15.34
CA ALA A 63 -0.18 5.08 -15.92
C ALA A 63 -0.30 5.46 -17.41
N VAL A 64 0.08 4.54 -18.29
CA VAL A 64 0.18 4.80 -19.74
C VAL A 64 -1.17 4.60 -20.45
N ARG A 65 -1.91 3.57 -20.04
CA ARG A 65 -3.25 3.27 -20.58
C ARG A 65 -4.16 2.67 -19.51
N TYR A 66 -5.43 2.96 -19.64
CA TYR A 66 -6.51 2.26 -18.96
C TYR A 66 -7.61 1.96 -19.98
N LEU A 67 -8.01 0.71 -20.07
CA LEU A 67 -9.01 0.23 -21.01
C LEU A 67 -10.00 -0.65 -20.27
N THR A 68 -11.29 -0.45 -20.54
CA THR A 68 -12.37 -1.35 -20.13
C THR A 68 -12.92 -2.02 -21.39
N LEU A 69 -12.70 -3.31 -21.52
CA LEU A 69 -13.14 -4.15 -22.64
C LEU A 69 -13.96 -5.33 -22.10
N ASP A 70 -13.46 -6.56 -22.27
CA ASP A 70 -13.98 -7.76 -21.59
C ASP A 70 -13.59 -7.79 -20.10
N ARG A 71 -12.57 -7.00 -19.73
CA ARG A 71 -12.06 -6.74 -18.40
C ARG A 71 -11.53 -5.31 -18.31
N ASP A 72 -11.14 -4.89 -17.11
CA ASP A 72 -10.28 -3.72 -16.94
C ASP A 72 -8.82 -4.11 -17.19
N TYR A 73 -8.11 -3.22 -17.90
CA TYR A 73 -6.68 -3.32 -18.16
C TYR A 73 -6.00 -2.00 -17.79
N LEU A 74 -5.07 -2.06 -16.86
CA LEU A 74 -4.20 -0.94 -16.50
C LEU A 74 -2.77 -1.24 -16.97
N VAL A 75 -2.26 -0.39 -17.84
CA VAL A 75 -0.87 -0.46 -18.32
C VAL A 75 -0.05 0.62 -17.64
N THR A 76 1.00 0.21 -16.95
CA THR A 76 1.97 1.11 -16.32
C THR A 76 3.35 0.92 -16.89
N ARG A 77 4.15 1.99 -16.91
CA ARG A 77 5.57 1.89 -17.24
C ARG A 77 6.31 1.21 -16.09
N LYS A 78 7.19 0.28 -16.40
CA LYS A 78 8.08 -0.35 -15.42
C LYS A 78 8.90 0.73 -14.71
N VAL A 79 8.83 0.75 -13.39
CA VAL A 79 9.68 1.60 -12.55
C VAL A 79 11.08 1.02 -12.55
N PRO A 80 12.12 1.83 -12.81
CA PRO A 80 13.50 1.39 -12.68
C PRO A 80 13.85 0.98 -11.25
N GLY A 81 14.89 0.15 -11.10
CA GLY A 81 15.35 -0.33 -9.79
C GLY A 81 14.66 -1.61 -9.34
N GLN A 82 14.58 -1.79 -8.03
CA GLN A 82 14.03 -2.97 -7.37
C GLN A 82 13.17 -2.59 -6.17
N ASP A 83 12.31 -3.49 -5.73
CA ASP A 83 11.58 -3.28 -4.47
C ASP A 83 12.49 -3.52 -3.25
N LEU A 84 12.13 -2.93 -2.10
CA LEU A 84 12.95 -2.99 -0.89
C LEU A 84 13.13 -4.38 -0.28
N THR A 85 12.46 -5.42 -0.79
CA THR A 85 12.68 -6.80 -0.35
C THR A 85 13.85 -7.47 -1.03
N LYS A 86 14.41 -6.91 -2.11
CA LYS A 86 15.43 -7.54 -2.95
C LYS A 86 16.83 -7.48 -2.36
N ASP A 87 17.08 -6.48 -1.52
CA ASP A 87 18.34 -6.38 -0.78
C ASP A 87 18.08 -5.95 0.66
N LEU A 88 18.11 -6.92 1.57
CA LEU A 88 17.93 -6.74 3.01
C LEU A 88 19.26 -6.81 3.77
N SER A 89 20.41 -6.77 3.07
CA SER A 89 21.73 -6.86 3.68
C SER A 89 22.09 -5.65 4.54
N ASP A 90 21.49 -4.48 4.26
CA ASP A 90 21.57 -3.27 5.09
C ASP A 90 20.15 -2.84 5.55
N PRO A 91 19.64 -3.41 6.66
CA PRO A 91 18.32 -3.08 7.18
C PRO A 91 18.16 -1.62 7.60
N ILE A 92 19.25 -0.95 8.01
CA ILE A 92 19.23 0.48 8.38
C ILE A 92 18.94 1.31 7.13
N HIS A 93 19.59 0.99 6.01
CA HIS A 93 19.32 1.65 4.73
C HIS A 93 17.86 1.45 4.30
N VAL A 94 17.33 0.21 4.37
CA VAL A 94 15.92 -0.09 4.05
C VAL A 94 14.98 0.77 4.90
N CYS A 95 15.21 0.86 6.22
CA CYS A 95 14.43 1.72 7.12
C CYS A 95 14.48 3.19 6.71
N HIS A 96 15.66 3.69 6.33
CA HIS A 96 15.83 5.09 5.94
C HIS A 96 15.10 5.42 4.63
N VAL A 97 15.23 4.57 3.61
CA VAL A 97 14.53 4.78 2.33
C VAL A 97 13.02 4.77 2.53
N LEU A 98 12.50 3.78 3.27
CA LEU A 98 11.07 3.66 3.55
C LEU A 98 10.54 4.87 4.35
N ALA A 99 11.22 5.24 5.44
CA ALA A 99 10.82 6.35 6.30
C ALA A 99 10.83 7.70 5.55
N ASP A 100 11.88 7.98 4.78
CA ASP A 100 11.99 9.21 3.98
C ASP A 100 10.92 9.26 2.89
N ALA A 101 10.62 8.14 2.24
CA ALA A 101 9.56 8.04 1.23
C ALA A 101 8.19 8.36 1.84
N LEU A 102 7.84 7.74 2.96
CA LEU A 102 6.57 7.98 3.64
C LEU A 102 6.48 9.39 4.22
N ARG A 103 7.55 9.90 4.84
CA ARG A 103 7.58 11.29 5.33
C ARG A 103 7.31 12.30 4.21
N LYS A 104 7.91 12.08 3.03
CA LYS A 104 7.69 12.92 1.85
C LYS A 104 6.27 12.81 1.32
N LEU A 105 5.69 11.61 1.28
CA LEU A 105 4.31 11.37 0.88
C LEU A 105 3.34 12.06 1.84
N HIS A 106 3.51 11.86 3.15
CA HIS A 106 2.63 12.40 4.19
C HIS A 106 2.74 13.92 4.38
N ALA A 107 3.77 14.54 3.81
CA ALA A 107 3.92 16.00 3.78
C ALA A 107 3.26 16.65 2.54
N GLN A 108 2.69 15.86 1.64
CA GLN A 108 1.98 16.43 0.48
C GLN A 108 0.73 17.18 0.95
N PRO A 109 0.46 18.35 0.36
CA PRO A 109 -0.78 19.04 0.64
C PRO A 109 -1.98 18.21 0.16
N VAL A 110 -3.01 18.16 0.97
CA VAL A 110 -4.25 17.45 0.65
C VAL A 110 -5.38 18.44 0.43
N ASP A 111 -6.21 18.18 -0.57
CA ASP A 111 -7.40 18.94 -0.88
C ASP A 111 -8.57 18.03 -1.24
N GLY A 112 -9.75 18.62 -1.46
CA GLY A 112 -10.97 17.88 -1.75
C GLY A 112 -10.99 17.13 -3.10
N SER A 113 -9.94 17.26 -3.95
CA SER A 113 -9.83 16.52 -5.20
C SER A 113 -9.26 15.11 -5.01
N ILE A 114 -8.55 14.89 -3.90
CA ILE A 114 -7.96 13.59 -3.57
C ILE A 114 -9.02 12.72 -2.88
N PRO A 115 -9.31 11.51 -3.39
CA PRO A 115 -10.29 10.64 -2.77
C PRO A 115 -9.82 10.12 -1.40
N VAL A 116 -10.78 9.81 -0.54
CA VAL A 116 -10.49 9.10 0.71
C VAL A 116 -9.87 7.74 0.41
N SER A 117 -8.84 7.35 1.17
CA SER A 117 -8.20 6.03 1.08
C SER A 117 -9.24 4.92 1.22
N SER A 118 -9.17 3.91 0.34
CA SER A 118 -10.10 2.77 0.43
C SER A 118 -9.85 1.95 1.71
N ARG A 119 -8.61 1.89 2.20
CA ARG A 119 -8.31 1.25 3.49
C ARG A 119 -8.94 2.01 4.65
N TYR A 120 -8.81 3.35 4.67
CA TYR A 120 -9.47 4.16 5.68
C TYR A 120 -11.01 4.04 5.61
N ALA A 121 -11.59 4.06 4.41
CA ALA A 121 -13.04 3.87 4.23
C ALA A 121 -13.51 2.50 4.74
N ARG A 122 -12.70 1.44 4.53
CA ARG A 122 -12.96 0.10 5.07
C ARG A 122 -12.99 0.11 6.60
N TYR A 123 -12.07 0.80 7.26
CA TYR A 123 -12.10 0.94 8.73
C TYR A 123 -13.39 1.58 9.22
N GLN A 124 -13.87 2.63 8.53
CA GLN A 124 -15.13 3.26 8.89
C GLN A 124 -16.31 2.32 8.71
N ALA A 125 -16.32 1.53 7.64
CA ALA A 125 -17.36 0.55 7.39
C ALA A 125 -17.35 -0.59 8.43
N SER A 126 -16.17 -1.13 8.75
CA SER A 126 -16.01 -2.19 9.77
C SER A 126 -16.47 -1.71 11.15
N ALA A 127 -16.15 -0.47 11.53
CA ALA A 127 -16.59 0.11 12.80
C ALA A 127 -18.09 0.42 12.86
N ALA A 128 -18.76 0.54 11.70
CA ALA A 128 -20.21 0.75 11.62
C ALA A 128 -21.00 -0.56 11.57
N GLY A 129 -20.34 -1.68 11.21
CA GLY A 129 -20.97 -3.00 11.12
C GLY A 129 -21.19 -3.67 12.48
N PRO A 130 -21.96 -4.76 12.51
CA PRO A 130 -22.16 -5.52 13.74
C PRO A 130 -20.94 -6.40 14.06
N PHE A 131 -20.70 -6.64 15.33
CA PHE A 131 -19.60 -7.51 15.82
C PHE A 131 -19.66 -8.95 15.26
N SER A 132 -20.87 -9.48 15.01
CA SER A 132 -21.10 -10.87 14.60
C SER A 132 -20.66 -11.20 13.18
N ASP A 133 -20.64 -10.22 12.28
CA ASP A 133 -20.59 -10.47 10.83
C ASP A 133 -19.20 -10.23 10.22
N GLY A 134 -18.21 -9.88 11.06
CA GLY A 134 -16.89 -9.51 10.58
C GLY A 134 -15.95 -10.70 10.40
N TRP A 135 -15.20 -10.67 9.31
CA TRP A 135 -13.94 -11.39 9.17
C TRP A 135 -12.96 -10.92 10.29
N TYR A 136 -12.15 -11.83 10.77
CA TYR A 136 -11.15 -11.52 11.80
C TYR A 136 -9.89 -12.32 11.55
N ASP A 137 -8.77 -11.58 11.35
CA ASP A 137 -7.47 -12.19 11.12
C ASP A 137 -6.42 -11.65 12.11
N PRO A 138 -6.01 -12.43 13.09
CA PRO A 138 -4.97 -12.05 14.03
C PRO A 138 -3.55 -12.16 13.44
N SER A 139 -3.37 -12.65 12.22
CA SER A 139 -2.04 -12.74 11.58
C SER A 139 -1.46 -11.38 11.20
N VAL A 140 -2.29 -10.35 11.13
CA VAL A 140 -1.86 -8.97 10.89
C VAL A 140 -1.18 -8.31 12.09
N TYR A 141 -1.21 -8.93 13.28
CA TYR A 141 -0.60 -8.36 14.47
C TYR A 141 0.92 -8.48 14.45
N MET A 142 1.58 -7.38 14.74
CA MET A 142 2.97 -7.37 15.17
C MET A 142 3.07 -7.81 16.63
N ASP A 143 4.20 -8.40 17.03
CA ASP A 143 4.37 -8.96 18.38
C ASP A 143 4.13 -7.91 19.49
N GLY A 144 4.59 -6.67 19.33
CA GLY A 144 4.39 -5.57 20.27
C GLY A 144 2.95 -5.04 20.35
N TYR A 145 2.08 -5.37 19.39
CA TYR A 145 0.71 -4.83 19.27
C TYR A 145 -0.35 -5.93 19.17
N ARG A 146 0.00 -7.14 19.59
CA ARG A 146 -0.92 -8.29 19.58
C ARG A 146 -2.07 -8.08 20.55
N LEU A 147 -3.29 -8.30 20.08
CA LEU A 147 -4.49 -8.29 20.90
C LEU A 147 -4.86 -9.72 21.28
N SER A 148 -5.40 -9.88 22.48
CA SER A 148 -5.64 -11.19 23.09
C SER A 148 -6.87 -11.90 22.53
N SER A 149 -7.81 -11.15 21.96
CA SER A 149 -9.07 -11.71 21.45
C SER A 149 -9.74 -10.77 20.44
N ARG A 150 -10.65 -11.36 19.65
CA ARG A 150 -11.56 -10.62 18.77
C ARG A 150 -12.38 -9.59 19.55
N GLN A 151 -12.81 -9.93 20.76
CA GLN A 151 -13.59 -9.02 21.61
C GLN A 151 -12.77 -7.80 22.01
N GLU A 152 -11.52 -7.96 22.45
CA GLU A 152 -10.62 -6.84 22.77
C GLU A 152 -10.40 -5.94 21.54
N ALA A 153 -10.14 -6.53 20.38
CA ALA A 153 -9.96 -5.77 19.14
C ALA A 153 -11.20 -4.93 18.81
N TRP A 154 -12.39 -5.53 18.93
CA TRP A 154 -13.65 -4.82 18.70
C TRP A 154 -13.85 -3.66 19.67
N GLU A 155 -13.61 -3.88 20.95
CA GLU A 155 -13.75 -2.84 21.97
C GLU A 155 -12.81 -1.67 21.74
N ILE A 156 -11.53 -1.94 21.37
CA ILE A 156 -10.57 -0.92 20.99
C ILE A 156 -11.04 -0.17 19.76
N MET A 157 -11.44 -0.88 18.70
CA MET A 157 -11.94 -0.26 17.46
C MET A 157 -13.12 0.68 17.77
N GLN A 158 -14.12 0.23 18.53
CA GLN A 158 -15.30 1.04 18.84
C GLN A 158 -15.00 2.25 19.71
N SER A 159 -14.16 2.07 20.75
CA SER A 159 -13.81 3.17 21.65
C SER A 159 -12.84 4.19 21.03
N SER A 160 -12.05 3.77 20.01
CA SER A 160 -10.95 4.59 19.46
C SER A 160 -11.20 5.10 18.03
N LYS A 161 -12.30 4.74 17.37
CA LYS A 161 -12.59 5.19 15.99
C LYS A 161 -12.57 6.72 15.81
N HIS A 162 -12.87 7.47 16.86
CA HIS A 162 -12.83 8.93 16.86
C HIS A 162 -11.40 9.51 16.86
N LEU A 163 -10.39 8.67 17.12
CA LEU A 163 -8.98 9.06 17.12
C LEU A 163 -8.35 9.03 15.74
N LEU A 164 -8.97 8.30 14.79
CA LEU A 164 -8.52 8.24 13.41
C LEU A 164 -8.66 9.59 12.73
N ARG A 165 -7.62 10.01 12.02
CA ARG A 165 -7.60 11.24 11.23
C ARG A 165 -7.75 10.93 9.76
N CYS A 166 -8.33 11.86 9.01
CA CYS A 166 -8.44 11.81 7.56
C CYS A 166 -7.86 13.11 6.99
N ASP A 167 -6.57 13.33 7.20
CA ASP A 167 -5.89 14.59 6.93
C ASP A 167 -4.53 14.43 6.22
N THR A 168 -4.18 13.21 5.83
CA THR A 168 -2.87 12.89 5.27
C THR A 168 -3.04 12.06 4.00
N LEU A 169 -2.25 12.35 2.95
CA LEU A 169 -2.16 11.47 1.79
C LEU A 169 -1.35 10.22 2.16
N ILE A 170 -1.97 9.06 2.10
CA ILE A 170 -1.37 7.77 2.44
C ILE A 170 -1.30 6.84 1.24
N HIS A 171 -0.38 5.87 1.28
CA HIS A 171 -0.31 4.76 0.35
C HIS A 171 -1.43 3.74 0.60
N GLY A 172 -1.74 3.50 1.87
CA GLY A 172 -2.75 2.54 2.32
C GLY A 172 -2.28 1.09 2.38
N ASP A 173 -1.10 0.78 1.84
CA ASP A 173 -0.43 -0.54 1.89
C ASP A 173 1.08 -0.36 1.75
N ALA A 174 1.71 0.37 2.68
CA ALA A 174 3.11 0.79 2.62
C ALA A 174 4.10 -0.34 3.00
N CYS A 175 3.89 -1.53 2.43
CA CYS A 175 4.78 -2.67 2.60
C CYS A 175 6.04 -2.55 1.73
N LEU A 176 7.15 -3.19 2.15
CA LEU A 176 8.43 -3.16 1.43
C LEU A 176 8.32 -3.55 -0.06
N PRO A 177 7.52 -4.56 -0.48
CA PRO A 177 7.36 -4.89 -1.90
C PRO A 177 6.77 -3.77 -2.76
N ASN A 178 6.07 -2.81 -2.13
CA ASN A 178 5.39 -1.70 -2.81
C ASN A 178 6.25 -0.43 -2.91
N VAL A 179 7.49 -0.48 -2.40
CA VAL A 179 8.42 0.66 -2.38
C VAL A 179 9.63 0.34 -3.25
N MET A 180 9.76 1.05 -4.35
CA MET A 180 10.85 0.88 -5.31
C MET A 180 12.02 1.80 -4.97
N GLU A 181 13.24 1.26 -5.03
CA GLU A 181 14.47 2.01 -4.93
C GLU A 181 15.33 1.84 -6.19
N GLU A 182 16.14 2.82 -6.49
CA GLU A 182 17.16 2.78 -7.52
C GLU A 182 18.42 3.50 -7.02
N HIS A 183 19.58 2.83 -7.08
CA HIS A 183 20.86 3.36 -6.60
C HIS A 183 20.84 3.85 -5.14
N GLY A 184 20.13 3.13 -4.27
CA GLY A 184 20.01 3.46 -2.85
C GLY A 184 19.10 4.64 -2.53
N ALA A 185 18.26 5.06 -3.45
CA ALA A 185 17.29 6.13 -3.25
C ALA A 185 15.87 5.70 -3.60
N PHE A 186 14.88 6.20 -2.86
CA PHE A 186 13.47 6.02 -3.20
C PHE A 186 13.19 6.46 -4.64
N ARG A 187 12.51 5.61 -5.39
CA ARG A 187 12.16 5.86 -6.80
C ARG A 187 10.67 6.07 -7.00
N ALA A 188 9.84 5.16 -6.50
CA ALA A 188 8.38 5.24 -6.63
C ALA A 188 7.68 4.27 -5.68
N PHE A 189 6.43 4.56 -5.38
CA PHE A 189 5.46 3.60 -4.89
C PHE A 189 4.77 2.87 -6.05
N ILE A 190 4.43 1.60 -5.86
CA ILE A 190 3.62 0.78 -6.75
C ILE A 190 2.45 0.19 -5.98
N ASP A 191 1.44 -0.35 -6.68
CA ASP A 191 0.22 -0.92 -6.07
C ASP A 191 -0.52 0.05 -5.14
N VAL A 192 -0.80 1.23 -5.67
CA VAL A 192 -1.36 2.36 -4.93
C VAL A 192 -2.90 2.36 -4.83
N SER A 193 -3.57 1.24 -5.13
CA SER A 193 -5.03 1.12 -5.17
C SER A 193 -5.71 1.53 -3.86
N MET A 194 -5.05 1.29 -2.72
CA MET A 194 -5.57 1.61 -1.40
C MET A 194 -5.28 3.06 -0.96
N GLY A 195 -4.50 3.80 -1.76
CA GLY A 195 -4.08 5.15 -1.46
C GLY A 195 -5.23 6.17 -1.38
N GLY A 196 -4.91 7.37 -0.92
CA GLY A 196 -5.84 8.49 -0.77
C GLY A 196 -5.69 9.21 0.57
N ILE A 197 -6.67 10.07 0.93
CA ILE A 197 -6.64 10.75 2.23
C ILE A 197 -7.02 9.77 3.33
N GLY A 198 -6.21 9.68 4.37
CA GLY A 198 -6.43 8.82 5.53
C GLY A 198 -5.58 9.19 6.72
N ASP A 199 -5.38 8.24 7.63
CA ASP A 199 -4.53 8.39 8.81
C ASP A 199 -3.13 7.83 8.52
N ARG A 200 -2.09 8.65 8.74
CA ARG A 200 -0.68 8.25 8.51
C ARG A 200 -0.26 7.00 9.25
N HIS A 201 -0.87 6.72 10.41
CA HIS A 201 -0.53 5.54 11.19
C HIS A 201 -0.90 4.22 10.48
N ILE A 202 -1.78 4.26 9.47
CA ILE A 202 -2.06 3.11 8.60
C ILE A 202 -0.78 2.71 7.86
N ASP A 203 -0.14 3.66 7.18
CA ASP A 203 1.11 3.40 6.46
C ASP A 203 2.25 3.03 7.39
N LEU A 204 2.37 3.71 8.54
CA LEU A 204 3.41 3.42 9.53
C LEU A 204 3.25 2.01 10.11
N TYR A 205 2.02 1.56 10.34
CA TYR A 205 1.73 0.22 10.81
C TYR A 205 2.19 -0.85 9.79
N TRP A 206 1.77 -0.69 8.52
CA TRP A 206 2.14 -1.64 7.48
C TRP A 206 3.63 -1.61 7.12
N ALA A 207 4.28 -0.45 7.23
CA ALA A 207 5.73 -0.32 7.11
C ALA A 207 6.45 -1.13 8.20
N LEU A 208 6.07 -0.94 9.48
CA LEU A 208 6.64 -1.70 10.61
C LEU A 208 6.33 -3.20 10.50
N TRP A 209 5.10 -3.56 10.17
CA TRP A 209 4.72 -4.96 9.96
C TRP A 209 5.57 -5.62 8.87
N SER A 210 5.74 -4.94 7.75
CA SER A 210 6.51 -5.45 6.63
C SER A 210 8.01 -5.52 6.93
N LEU A 211 8.56 -4.56 7.69
CA LEU A 211 9.94 -4.63 8.19
C LEU A 211 10.12 -5.84 9.10
N GLN A 212 9.26 -6.03 10.11
CA GLN A 212 9.33 -7.18 11.01
C GLN A 212 9.20 -8.50 10.25
N TYR A 213 8.25 -8.59 9.33
CA TYR A 213 8.01 -9.80 8.52
C TYR A 213 9.21 -10.18 7.66
N ASN A 214 9.77 -9.22 6.91
CA ASN A 214 10.84 -9.49 5.95
C ASN A 214 12.21 -9.64 6.62
N LEU A 215 12.47 -8.93 7.72
CA LEU A 215 13.73 -9.01 8.46
C LEU A 215 13.69 -10.10 9.54
N ASN A 216 12.52 -10.67 9.82
CA ASN A 216 12.27 -11.63 10.89
C ASN A 216 12.74 -11.14 12.28
N THR A 217 12.61 -9.84 12.53
CA THR A 217 12.96 -9.17 13.79
C THR A 217 12.29 -7.80 13.87
N ASP A 218 11.99 -7.32 15.06
CA ASP A 218 11.49 -5.97 15.36
C ASP A 218 12.60 -4.97 15.72
N ALA A 219 13.86 -5.41 15.76
CA ALA A 219 15.01 -4.61 16.21
C ALA A 219 15.21 -3.29 15.45
N TYR A 220 14.63 -3.15 14.26
CA TYR A 220 14.77 -1.96 13.42
C TYR A 220 13.57 -1.01 13.50
N ALA A 221 12.57 -1.30 14.32
CA ALA A 221 11.40 -0.45 14.48
C ALA A 221 11.77 0.98 14.89
N ASP A 222 12.65 1.11 15.91
CA ASP A 222 13.11 2.41 16.38
C ASP A 222 13.91 3.18 15.31
N VAL A 223 14.75 2.49 14.53
CA VAL A 223 15.50 3.11 13.42
C VAL A 223 14.55 3.74 12.40
N PHE A 224 13.49 3.03 12.03
CA PHE A 224 12.47 3.53 11.11
C PHE A 224 11.69 4.71 11.70
N LEU A 225 11.19 4.59 12.97
CA LEU A 225 10.39 5.61 13.61
C LEU A 225 11.18 6.89 13.89
N ASP A 226 12.45 6.79 14.31
CA ASP A 226 13.34 7.94 14.51
C ASP A 226 13.59 8.66 13.18
N ARG A 227 13.84 7.91 12.10
CA ARG A 227 14.05 8.48 10.79
C ARG A 227 12.81 9.14 10.22
N TYR A 228 11.63 8.57 10.44
CA TYR A 228 10.35 9.16 10.04
C TYR A 228 10.08 10.47 10.78
N GLY A 229 10.43 10.55 12.07
CA GLY A 229 10.21 11.70 12.96
C GLY A 229 9.11 11.43 13.98
N ARG A 230 9.55 11.09 15.21
CA ARG A 230 8.65 10.68 16.31
C ARG A 230 7.64 11.75 16.71
N GLU A 231 7.93 13.02 16.48
CA GLU A 231 7.00 14.14 16.72
C GLU A 231 5.71 14.06 15.91
N ASN A 232 5.72 13.30 14.81
CA ASN A 232 4.57 13.07 13.95
C ASN A 232 3.81 11.78 14.26
N ILE A 233 4.24 11.04 15.29
CA ILE A 233 3.75 9.70 15.61
C ILE A 233 3.04 9.73 16.96
N ARG A 234 1.90 9.07 17.00
CA ARG A 234 1.20 8.69 18.22
C ARG A 234 1.29 7.19 18.36
N GLU A 235 2.19 6.71 19.23
CA GLU A 235 2.47 5.27 19.37
C GLU A 235 1.24 4.48 19.85
N ASP A 236 0.33 5.11 20.61
CA ASP A 236 -0.95 4.54 21.00
C ASP A 236 -1.83 4.14 19.81
N MET A 237 -1.64 4.80 18.66
CA MET A 237 -2.39 4.52 17.44
C MET A 237 -2.02 3.18 16.79
N PHE A 238 -0.83 2.65 17.00
CA PHE A 238 -0.48 1.34 16.40
C PHE A 238 -1.37 0.21 16.93
N LYS A 239 -1.72 0.25 18.24
CA LYS A 239 -2.69 -0.70 18.78
C LYS A 239 -4.10 -0.49 18.23
N VAL A 240 -4.48 0.76 17.97
CA VAL A 240 -5.76 1.11 17.33
C VAL A 240 -5.80 0.59 15.89
N ILE A 241 -4.74 0.86 15.10
CA ILE A 241 -4.66 0.37 13.71
C ILE A 241 -4.67 -1.16 13.68
N ALA A 242 -3.92 -1.83 14.57
CA ALA A 242 -3.96 -3.30 14.69
C ALA A 242 -5.38 -3.82 14.88
N ALA A 243 -6.17 -3.17 15.74
CA ALA A 243 -7.55 -3.55 15.99
C ALA A 243 -8.42 -3.42 14.72
N PHE A 244 -8.24 -2.35 13.95
CA PHE A 244 -8.98 -2.15 12.69
C PHE A 244 -8.55 -3.15 11.61
N GLU A 245 -7.24 -3.39 11.46
CA GLU A 245 -6.73 -4.32 10.44
C GLU A 245 -7.20 -5.75 10.67
N ALA A 246 -7.37 -6.17 11.91
CA ALA A 246 -7.87 -7.50 12.22
C ALA A 246 -9.32 -7.75 11.76
N PHE A 247 -10.08 -6.70 11.50
CA PHE A 247 -11.45 -6.76 10.94
C PHE A 247 -11.52 -6.49 9.43
N GLY A 248 -10.39 -6.35 8.75
CA GLY A 248 -10.26 -6.25 7.29
C GLY A 248 -10.28 -4.85 6.76
#